data_5dd241ae7dc75f44df66c7d1a32e0f19
#
_entry.id   5dd241ae7dc75f44df66c7d1a32e0f19
#
_cell.length_a   1.000
_cell.length_b   1.000
_cell.length_c   1.000
_cell.angle_alpha   90.00
_cell.angle_beta   90.00
_cell.angle_gamma   90.00
#
_symmetry.space_group_name_H-M   'P 1'
#
loop_
_entity.id
_entity.type
_entity.pdbx_description
1 polymer ?
#
loop_
_entity_poly.entity_id
_entity_poly.type
_entity_poly.pdbx_seq_one_letter_code
_entity_poly.pdbx_strand_id
1 'polypeptide(L)'
;MDSQAFGADGGYPEAAGLPPGPRRSPGRVIAAVLVPLLALAVFGIAFALSGGAPAYDAGAKPGSGAASSDVAARAVWRSASADQILPPQIDREGTEAYYRLGVDANESCAQLPSTFVKVLGAAGCAHVIQATYLDSTETVVATVGLVAVGGTTAQRSALFQSWTADAYARQYSMMPSTYPVPVTLASSFGNAQRVAWKSSISNDGSYIAFAVSGFADGRLGPSASVFDLGNASELQSSSPPVQVADDLSDSIMTGFDTLSSGNGAQS
;
A
#
# COMPACT_ATOMS: atom_id res chain seq x y z
N MET A 1 -45.70 -53.83 -9.74
CA MET A 1 -44.38 -54.02 -10.02
C MET A 1 -43.68 -52.94 -9.25
N ASP A 2 -43.48 -53.20 -8.18
CA ASP A 2 -42.99 -52.80 -6.86
C ASP A 2 -42.31 -51.44 -6.78
N SER A 3 -43.09 -50.49 -6.16
CA SER A 3 -42.63 -49.21 -5.66
C SER A 3 -42.10 -49.42 -4.24
N GLN A 4 -40.80 -49.33 -4.02
CA GLN A 4 -40.25 -49.28 -2.67
C GLN A 4 -40.09 -47.83 -2.22
N ALA A 5 -40.87 -47.46 -1.22
CA ALA A 5 -40.76 -46.20 -0.45
C ALA A 5 -39.57 -46.28 0.50
N PHE A 6 -38.63 -45.35 0.38
CA PHE A 6 -37.57 -45.13 1.38
C PHE A 6 -38.08 -44.14 2.44
N GLY A 7 -38.20 -44.66 3.69
CA GLY A 7 -38.55 -43.88 4.85
C GLY A 7 -37.44 -42.96 5.31
N ALA A 8 -37.81 -41.72 5.55
CA ALA A 8 -36.99 -40.70 6.18
C ALA A 8 -37.13 -40.79 7.70
N ASP A 9 -36.09 -41.25 8.37
CA ASP A 9 -35.91 -41.03 9.83
C ASP A 9 -34.43 -40.71 10.07
N GLY A 10 -34.13 -39.43 10.10
CA GLY A 10 -32.84 -38.85 10.48
C GLY A 10 -33.04 -37.86 11.62
N GLY A 11 -33.12 -38.38 12.87
CA GLY A 11 -33.14 -37.53 14.07
C GLY A 11 -31.85 -36.74 14.19
N TYR A 12 -31.98 -35.43 14.32
CA TYR A 12 -30.88 -34.53 14.66
C TYR A 12 -30.52 -34.69 16.16
N PRO A 13 -29.24 -34.80 16.53
CA PRO A 13 -28.87 -34.78 17.95
C PRO A 13 -29.09 -33.38 18.54
N GLU A 14 -29.77 -33.36 19.65
CA GLU A 14 -30.06 -32.25 20.53
C GLU A 14 -28.76 -31.53 20.93
N ALA A 15 -28.69 -30.21 20.70
CA ALA A 15 -27.53 -29.39 21.00
C ALA A 15 -27.27 -29.35 22.51
N ALA A 16 -26.15 -29.92 22.95
CA ALA A 16 -25.67 -29.80 24.30
C ALA A 16 -25.40 -28.35 24.66
N GLY A 17 -26.01 -27.89 25.74
CA GLY A 17 -25.94 -26.51 26.23
C GLY A 17 -24.50 -26.09 26.55
N LEU A 18 -24.14 -24.92 26.04
CA LEU A 18 -22.88 -24.24 26.32
C LEU A 18 -22.83 -23.80 27.80
N PRO A 19 -21.69 -23.94 28.49
CA PRO A 19 -21.55 -23.48 29.88
C PRO A 19 -21.64 -21.92 29.94
N PRO A 20 -22.20 -21.36 31.03
CA PRO A 20 -22.33 -19.93 31.22
C PRO A 20 -20.95 -19.28 31.35
N GLY A 21 -20.69 -18.26 30.49
CA GLY A 21 -19.46 -17.48 30.50
C GLY A 21 -19.29 -16.68 31.81
N PRO A 22 -18.05 -16.36 32.21
CA PRO A 22 -17.77 -15.64 33.43
C PRO A 22 -18.38 -14.23 33.44
N ARG A 23 -19.17 -13.94 34.50
CA ARG A 23 -19.72 -12.60 34.76
C ARG A 23 -18.59 -11.65 35.07
N ARG A 24 -18.36 -10.66 34.17
CA ARG A 24 -17.46 -9.53 34.41
C ARG A 24 -18.13 -8.56 35.40
N SER A 25 -17.51 -8.34 36.56
CA SER A 25 -17.91 -7.30 37.51
C SER A 25 -17.57 -5.91 36.99
N PRO A 26 -18.48 -4.93 37.01
CA PRO A 26 -18.19 -3.54 36.64
C PRO A 26 -17.61 -2.81 37.89
N GLY A 27 -16.30 -2.68 37.94
CA GLY A 27 -15.72 -1.93 39.03
C GLY A 27 -14.21 -2.06 39.15
N ARG A 28 -13.47 -1.35 38.27
CA ARG A 28 -12.06 -0.96 38.50
C ARG A 28 -11.41 -0.41 37.22
N VAL A 29 -11.96 0.63 36.60
CA VAL A 29 -11.34 1.28 35.44
C VAL A 29 -11.18 2.80 35.59
N ILE A 30 -11.29 3.38 36.79
CA ILE A 30 -11.22 4.86 36.95
C ILE A 30 -9.85 5.35 37.50
N ALA A 31 -8.91 4.48 37.85
CA ALA A 31 -7.67 4.93 38.53
C ALA A 31 -6.42 5.05 37.64
N ALA A 32 -6.48 4.72 36.34
CA ALA A 32 -5.26 4.63 35.50
C ALA A 32 -5.06 5.78 34.49
N VAL A 33 -5.99 6.75 34.40
CA VAL A 33 -5.94 7.77 33.34
C VAL A 33 -5.41 9.14 33.84
N LEU A 34 -5.27 9.38 35.14
CA LEU A 34 -4.87 10.69 35.66
C LEU A 34 -3.36 10.87 35.90
N VAL A 35 -2.57 9.81 35.91
CA VAL A 35 -1.13 9.90 36.20
C VAL A 35 -0.28 10.37 35.02
N PRO A 36 -0.56 10.00 33.74
CA PRO A 36 0.28 10.45 32.63
C PRO A 36 0.08 11.91 32.22
N LEU A 37 -1.06 12.56 32.57
CA LEU A 37 -1.31 13.97 32.19
C LEU A 37 -0.52 14.98 33.06
N LEU A 38 -0.17 14.62 34.28
CA LEU A 38 0.64 15.49 35.16
C LEU A 38 2.13 15.46 34.78
N ALA A 39 2.63 14.36 34.20
CA ALA A 39 4.02 14.24 33.74
C ALA A 39 4.33 15.10 32.51
N LEU A 40 3.35 15.27 31.62
CA LEU A 40 3.51 16.10 30.41
C LEU A 40 3.49 17.60 30.70
N ALA A 41 2.80 18.04 31.75
CA ALA A 41 2.76 19.45 32.14
C ALA A 41 4.09 19.94 32.78
N VAL A 42 4.83 19.06 33.46
CA VAL A 42 6.12 19.40 34.08
C VAL A 42 7.24 19.45 33.05
N PHE A 43 7.19 18.63 31.99
CA PHE A 43 8.19 18.63 30.92
C PHE A 43 8.06 19.86 30.01
N GLY A 44 6.83 20.37 29.81
CA GLY A 44 6.58 21.55 28.96
C GLY A 44 7.12 22.86 29.54
N ILE A 45 7.18 22.97 30.86
CA ILE A 45 7.63 24.22 31.54
C ILE A 45 9.17 24.27 31.62
N ALA A 46 9.86 23.15 31.69
CA ALA A 46 11.33 23.12 31.73
C ALA A 46 11.98 23.51 30.40
N PHE A 47 11.28 23.37 29.27
CA PHE A 47 11.81 23.75 27.93
C PHE A 47 11.66 25.23 27.61
N ALA A 48 10.78 25.95 28.31
CA ALA A 48 10.53 27.38 28.09
C ALA A 48 11.50 28.32 28.83
N LEU A 49 12.30 27.80 29.77
CA LEU A 49 13.22 28.62 30.61
C LEU A 49 14.69 28.47 30.23
N SER A 50 15.07 27.55 29.35
CA SER A 50 16.41 27.51 28.78
C SER A 50 16.43 28.29 27.46
N GLY A 51 16.40 29.60 27.58
CA GLY A 51 16.46 30.56 26.48
C GLY A 51 17.83 30.53 25.79
N GLY A 52 18.00 29.57 24.88
CA GLY A 52 18.99 29.56 23.83
C GLY A 52 18.23 29.44 22.52
N ALA A 53 17.82 30.56 21.93
CA ALA A 53 17.40 30.58 20.55
C ALA A 53 18.60 30.05 19.71
N PRO A 54 18.45 28.94 18.93
CA PRO A 54 19.47 28.63 17.94
C PRO A 54 19.55 29.85 17.02
N ALA A 55 20.72 30.45 16.92
CA ALA A 55 21.00 31.42 15.88
C ALA A 55 20.66 30.75 14.54
N TYR A 56 19.59 31.22 13.92
CA TYR A 56 19.28 30.88 12.54
C TYR A 56 20.42 31.47 11.72
N ASP A 57 21.29 30.60 11.28
CA ASP A 57 22.32 30.93 10.28
C ASP A 57 21.59 31.26 8.98
N ALA A 58 21.34 32.55 8.76
CA ALA A 58 20.65 33.07 7.56
C ALA A 58 21.47 32.88 6.27
N GLY A 59 22.47 31.98 6.29
CA GLY A 59 23.37 31.69 5.18
C GLY A 59 23.26 30.29 4.59
N ALA A 60 22.39 29.42 5.10
CA ALA A 60 22.18 28.15 4.45
C ALA A 60 21.41 28.36 3.13
N LYS A 61 22.13 28.37 2.01
CA LYS A 61 21.53 28.20 0.69
C LYS A 61 20.59 27.01 0.73
N PRO A 62 19.31 27.13 0.28
CA PRO A 62 18.43 25.96 0.16
C PRO A 62 19.20 24.90 -0.64
N GLY A 63 19.39 23.74 -0.02
CA GLY A 63 20.24 22.69 -0.53
C GLY A 63 19.87 22.33 -1.97
N SER A 64 20.81 22.47 -2.85
CA SER A 64 20.70 22.13 -4.29
C SER A 64 20.34 20.64 -4.54
N GLY A 65 20.39 19.79 -3.50
CA GLY A 65 20.11 18.36 -3.59
C GLY A 65 18.63 18.02 -3.85
N ALA A 66 17.69 18.69 -3.17
CA ALA A 66 16.25 18.36 -3.33
C ALA A 66 15.69 18.84 -4.67
N ALA A 67 16.16 19.96 -5.20
CA ALA A 67 15.77 20.45 -6.52
C ALA A 67 16.35 19.61 -7.66
N SER A 68 17.53 19.02 -7.47
CA SER A 68 18.15 18.14 -8.48
C SER A 68 17.48 16.77 -8.56
N SER A 69 17.05 16.19 -7.43
CA SER A 69 16.34 14.91 -7.43
C SER A 69 14.96 14.99 -8.11
N ASP A 70 14.23 16.08 -7.88
CA ASP A 70 12.93 16.33 -8.51
C ASP A 70 13.04 16.49 -10.04
N VAL A 71 14.04 17.21 -10.50
CA VAL A 71 14.32 17.37 -11.94
C VAL A 71 14.73 16.03 -12.57
N ALA A 72 15.55 15.24 -11.87
CA ALA A 72 15.98 13.94 -12.32
C ALA A 72 14.82 12.95 -12.40
N ALA A 73 13.97 12.84 -11.37
CA ALA A 73 12.80 11.96 -11.36
C ALA A 73 11.82 12.30 -12.52
N ARG A 74 11.58 13.58 -12.80
CA ARG A 74 10.75 13.99 -13.93
C ARG A 74 11.41 13.72 -15.29
N ALA A 75 12.72 13.80 -15.38
CA ALA A 75 13.46 13.48 -16.61
C ALA A 75 13.35 11.96 -16.88
N VAL A 76 13.52 11.13 -15.87
CA VAL A 76 13.38 9.68 -15.99
C VAL A 76 11.98 9.30 -16.46
N TRP A 77 10.92 9.86 -15.87
CA TRP A 77 9.54 9.57 -16.31
C TRP A 77 9.30 9.85 -17.79
N ARG A 78 9.95 10.87 -18.34
CA ARG A 78 9.81 11.25 -19.75
C ARG A 78 10.66 10.42 -20.71
N SER A 79 11.75 9.84 -20.23
CA SER A 79 12.77 9.20 -21.07
C SER A 79 12.88 7.69 -20.87
N ALA A 80 12.50 7.18 -19.68
CA ALA A 80 12.55 5.77 -19.38
C ALA A 80 11.43 5.02 -20.12
N SER A 81 11.77 3.86 -20.66
CA SER A 81 10.78 2.95 -21.21
C SER A 81 9.96 2.27 -20.10
N ALA A 82 8.78 1.74 -20.46
CA ALA A 82 8.00 0.91 -19.55
C ALA A 82 8.81 -0.26 -18.98
N ASP A 83 9.71 -0.84 -19.78
CA ASP A 83 10.59 -1.94 -19.35
C ASP A 83 11.65 -1.54 -18.32
N GLN A 84 12.02 -0.28 -18.30
CA GLN A 84 12.94 0.26 -17.29
C GLN A 84 12.24 0.58 -15.98
N ILE A 85 11.01 1.08 -16.03
CA ILE A 85 10.20 1.44 -14.85
C ILE A 85 9.57 0.19 -14.23
N LEU A 86 9.00 -0.67 -15.06
CA LEU A 86 8.32 -1.91 -14.70
C LEU A 86 8.99 -3.06 -15.47
N PRO A 87 10.13 -3.60 -14.99
CA PRO A 87 10.94 -4.55 -15.74
C PRO A 87 10.18 -5.84 -16.06
N PRO A 88 10.53 -6.57 -17.14
CA PRO A 88 9.89 -7.83 -17.52
C PRO A 88 9.98 -8.92 -16.44
N GLN A 89 11.00 -8.84 -15.60
CA GLN A 89 11.24 -9.75 -14.48
C GLN A 89 11.78 -8.93 -13.29
N ILE A 90 11.29 -9.27 -12.11
CA ILE A 90 11.78 -8.74 -10.83
C ILE A 90 12.24 -9.95 -10.02
N ASP A 91 13.53 -10.04 -9.74
CA ASP A 91 14.12 -11.09 -8.93
C ASP A 91 14.10 -10.68 -7.45
N ARG A 92 13.74 -11.63 -6.58
CA ARG A 92 13.88 -11.52 -5.14
C ARG A 92 15.08 -12.31 -4.67
N GLU A 93 15.66 -11.91 -3.56
CA GLU A 93 16.72 -12.69 -2.91
C GLU A 93 16.20 -14.11 -2.60
N GLY A 94 16.85 -15.11 -3.19
CA GLY A 94 16.47 -16.52 -3.10
C GLY A 94 16.05 -17.12 -4.43
N THR A 95 14.91 -17.77 -4.49
CA THR A 95 14.43 -18.52 -5.67
C THR A 95 13.14 -17.93 -6.26
N GLU A 96 12.62 -16.87 -5.69
CA GLU A 96 11.37 -16.27 -6.12
C GLU A 96 11.64 -15.19 -7.16
N ALA A 97 10.83 -15.17 -8.21
CA ALA A 97 10.83 -14.13 -9.23
C ALA A 97 9.38 -13.76 -9.58
N TYR A 98 9.20 -12.55 -10.07
CA TYR A 98 7.93 -12.06 -10.58
C TYR A 98 8.05 -11.78 -12.06
N TYR A 99 7.17 -12.35 -12.86
CA TYR A 99 7.16 -12.23 -14.32
C TYR A 99 6.05 -11.30 -14.76
N ARG A 100 6.38 -10.27 -15.53
CA ARG A 100 5.40 -9.33 -16.05
C ARG A 100 4.59 -9.98 -17.17
N LEU A 101 3.26 -10.01 -17.01
CA LEU A 101 2.32 -10.54 -17.98
C LEU A 101 1.92 -9.49 -19.03
N GLY A 102 1.84 -8.22 -18.63
CA GLY A 102 1.49 -7.12 -19.53
C GLY A 102 1.59 -5.77 -18.86
N VAL A 103 1.71 -4.71 -19.68
CA VAL A 103 1.73 -3.31 -19.27
C VAL A 103 0.46 -2.65 -19.78
N ASP A 104 -0.18 -1.81 -18.97
CA ASP A 104 -1.27 -0.97 -19.42
C ASP A 104 -0.73 0.22 -20.20
N ALA A 105 -1.10 0.29 -21.47
CA ALA A 105 -0.71 1.39 -22.35
C ALA A 105 -1.47 2.71 -22.04
N ASN A 106 -2.50 2.66 -21.18
CA ASN A 106 -3.29 3.83 -20.83
C ASN A 106 -2.75 4.46 -19.54
N GLU A 107 -1.79 5.35 -19.67
CA GLU A 107 -1.12 6.08 -18.57
C GLU A 107 -2.04 7.10 -17.87
N SER A 108 -3.31 6.77 -17.68
CA SER A 108 -4.33 7.68 -17.16
C SER A 108 -4.49 7.59 -15.65
N CYS A 109 -4.48 8.74 -14.98
CA CYS A 109 -4.83 8.86 -13.57
C CYS A 109 -6.29 8.46 -13.25
N ALA A 110 -7.15 8.29 -14.24
CA ALA A 110 -8.53 7.83 -14.07
C ALA A 110 -8.64 6.37 -13.58
N GLN A 111 -7.54 5.61 -13.63
CA GLN A 111 -7.45 4.24 -13.10
C GLN A 111 -7.34 4.20 -11.56
N LEU A 112 -6.93 5.31 -10.93
CA LEU A 112 -6.85 5.42 -9.49
C LEU A 112 -8.26 5.61 -8.88
N PRO A 113 -8.54 5.04 -7.69
CA PRO A 113 -9.77 5.31 -6.96
C PRO A 113 -9.93 6.80 -6.67
N SER A 114 -11.17 7.30 -6.66
CA SER A 114 -11.45 8.70 -6.35
C SER A 114 -10.93 9.13 -4.98
N THR A 115 -10.91 8.23 -4.00
CA THR A 115 -10.30 8.43 -2.67
C THR A 115 -8.79 8.63 -2.75
N PHE A 116 -8.10 7.83 -3.58
CA PHE A 116 -6.66 7.99 -3.82
C PHE A 116 -6.38 9.38 -4.44
N VAL A 117 -7.09 9.72 -5.52
CA VAL A 117 -6.96 11.03 -6.18
C VAL A 117 -7.26 12.19 -5.23
N LYS A 118 -8.27 12.04 -4.35
CA LYS A 118 -8.60 13.05 -3.33
C LYS A 118 -7.45 13.26 -2.33
N VAL A 119 -6.76 12.21 -1.93
CA VAL A 119 -5.61 12.30 -1.01
C VAL A 119 -4.41 12.99 -1.66
N LEU A 120 -4.19 12.80 -2.97
CA LEU A 120 -3.17 13.56 -3.70
C LEU A 120 -3.42 15.08 -3.64
N GLY A 121 -4.67 15.50 -3.45
CA GLY A 121 -5.05 16.90 -3.20
C GLY A 121 -4.52 17.86 -4.25
N ALA A 122 -3.90 18.96 -3.76
CA ALA A 122 -3.35 20.00 -4.63
C ALA A 122 -2.10 19.57 -5.42
N ALA A 123 -1.41 18.50 -4.99
CA ALA A 123 -0.30 17.94 -5.75
C ALA A 123 -0.80 17.26 -7.03
N GLY A 124 -1.92 16.52 -6.92
CA GLY A 124 -2.55 15.84 -8.04
C GLY A 124 -1.72 14.70 -8.62
N CYS A 125 -2.35 13.95 -9.52
CA CYS A 125 -1.71 12.92 -10.32
C CYS A 125 -1.32 13.51 -11.70
N ALA A 126 -0.08 13.32 -12.12
CA ALA A 126 0.38 13.71 -13.45
C ALA A 126 0.27 12.54 -14.44
N HIS A 127 0.75 11.35 -14.06
CA HIS A 127 0.73 10.13 -14.87
C HIS A 127 0.65 8.90 -13.96
N VAL A 128 0.15 7.79 -14.50
CA VAL A 128 0.21 6.46 -13.88
C VAL A 128 0.67 5.47 -14.94
N ILE A 129 1.66 4.65 -14.61
CA ILE A 129 1.98 3.46 -15.40
C ILE A 129 1.71 2.24 -14.52
N GLN A 130 1.14 1.18 -15.09
CA GLN A 130 0.89 -0.06 -14.35
C GLN A 130 1.14 -1.30 -15.20
N ALA A 131 1.46 -2.40 -14.54
CA ALA A 131 1.66 -3.69 -15.14
C ALA A 131 1.15 -4.79 -14.23
N THR A 132 0.83 -5.94 -14.78
CA THR A 132 0.46 -7.12 -13.99
C THR A 132 1.57 -8.14 -14.03
N TYR A 133 1.89 -8.67 -12.86
CA TYR A 133 2.92 -9.67 -12.61
C TYR A 133 2.30 -10.95 -12.05
N LEU A 134 2.99 -12.05 -12.30
CA LEU A 134 2.71 -13.37 -11.75
C LEU A 134 3.94 -13.84 -10.99
N ASP A 135 3.77 -14.43 -9.81
CA ASP A 135 4.86 -15.04 -9.08
C ASP A 135 5.35 -16.33 -9.76
N SER A 136 6.59 -16.74 -9.46
CA SER A 136 7.21 -17.92 -10.08
C SER A 136 6.50 -19.24 -9.76
N THR A 137 5.64 -19.26 -8.73
CA THR A 137 4.82 -20.43 -8.37
C THR A 137 3.44 -20.43 -9.04
N GLU A 138 3.13 -19.37 -9.79
CA GLU A 138 1.83 -19.19 -10.47
C GLU A 138 0.62 -19.17 -9.50
N THR A 139 0.85 -18.82 -8.24
CA THR A 139 -0.20 -18.83 -7.20
C THR A 139 -0.73 -17.45 -6.88
N VAL A 140 0.06 -16.40 -7.09
CA VAL A 140 -0.30 -15.01 -6.81
C VAL A 140 -0.12 -14.14 -8.03
N VAL A 141 -1.13 -13.34 -8.31
CA VAL A 141 -1.11 -12.29 -9.34
C VAL A 141 -1.15 -10.92 -8.67
N ALA A 142 -0.42 -9.96 -9.23
CA ALA A 142 -0.40 -8.60 -8.70
C ALA A 142 -0.39 -7.55 -9.81
N THR A 143 -1.19 -6.50 -9.66
CA THR A 143 -1.06 -5.28 -10.45
C THR A 143 -0.17 -4.31 -9.68
N VAL A 144 0.89 -3.87 -10.32
CA VAL A 144 1.88 -2.94 -9.78
C VAL A 144 1.84 -1.66 -10.58
N GLY A 145 1.99 -0.53 -9.93
CA GLY A 145 2.01 0.75 -10.64
C GLY A 145 2.89 1.80 -9.98
N LEU A 146 3.25 2.78 -10.78
CA LEU A 146 3.97 3.97 -10.36
C LEU A 146 3.15 5.21 -10.75
N VAL A 147 2.85 6.04 -9.77
CA VAL A 147 2.13 7.31 -9.91
C VAL A 147 3.14 8.44 -9.87
N ALA A 148 3.22 9.22 -10.94
CA ALA A 148 3.94 10.50 -10.93
C ALA A 148 3.03 11.56 -10.30
N VAL A 149 3.51 12.18 -9.22
CA VAL A 149 2.81 13.22 -8.49
C VAL A 149 3.15 14.58 -9.09
N GLY A 150 2.13 15.38 -9.38
CA GLY A 150 2.27 16.73 -9.91
C GLY A 150 2.58 17.78 -8.84
N GLY A 151 2.18 19.02 -9.12
CA GLY A 151 2.24 20.12 -8.17
C GLY A 151 3.64 20.66 -7.89
N THR A 152 3.71 21.57 -6.92
CA THR A 152 4.94 22.20 -6.46
C THR A 152 5.65 21.34 -5.42
N THR A 153 6.94 21.61 -5.18
CA THR A 153 7.71 20.94 -4.11
C THR A 153 7.02 21.04 -2.74
N ALA A 154 6.45 22.21 -2.41
CA ALA A 154 5.73 22.39 -1.14
C ALA A 154 4.47 21.51 -1.03
N GLN A 155 3.72 21.36 -2.14
CA GLN A 155 2.53 20.50 -2.19
C GLN A 155 2.91 19.02 -2.05
N ARG A 156 3.97 18.57 -2.71
CA ARG A 156 4.48 17.20 -2.61
C ARG A 156 5.03 16.89 -1.21
N SER A 157 5.77 17.84 -0.61
CA SER A 157 6.24 17.71 0.77
C SER A 157 5.07 17.58 1.76
N ALA A 158 4.00 18.35 1.58
CA ALA A 158 2.79 18.22 2.40
C ALA A 158 2.11 16.87 2.20
N LEU A 159 2.05 16.37 0.95
CA LEU A 159 1.54 15.05 0.63
C LEU A 159 2.36 13.96 1.33
N PHE A 160 3.69 14.00 1.25
CA PHE A 160 4.57 13.05 1.91
C PHE A 160 4.31 12.99 3.42
N GLN A 161 4.19 14.14 4.09
CA GLN A 161 3.90 14.21 5.52
C GLN A 161 2.54 13.58 5.88
N SER A 162 1.48 13.90 5.12
CA SER A 162 0.16 13.31 5.36
C SER A 162 0.12 11.82 5.02
N TRP A 163 0.79 11.38 3.94
CA TRP A 163 0.84 9.98 3.54
C TRP A 163 1.45 9.09 4.62
N THR A 164 2.55 9.55 5.22
CA THR A 164 3.24 8.81 6.29
C THR A 164 2.49 8.85 7.62
N ALA A 165 1.81 9.97 7.93
CA ALA A 165 1.07 10.14 9.19
C ALA A 165 -0.24 9.33 9.22
N ASP A 166 -0.99 9.29 8.11
CA ASP A 166 -2.37 8.79 8.06
C ASP A 166 -2.48 7.32 7.64
N ALA A 167 -1.35 6.63 7.44
CA ALA A 167 -1.29 5.22 7.04
C ALA A 167 -2.17 4.88 5.81
N TYR A 168 -2.29 5.79 4.84
CA TYR A 168 -3.08 5.61 3.61
C TYR A 168 -2.72 4.35 2.82
N ALA A 169 -1.47 3.90 2.93
CA ALA A 169 -0.94 2.72 2.27
C ALA A 169 -1.70 1.41 2.57
N ARG A 170 -2.64 1.41 3.52
CA ARG A 170 -3.37 0.21 3.94
C ARG A 170 -4.89 0.37 3.94
N GLN A 171 -5.43 1.50 3.53
CA GLN A 171 -6.87 1.71 3.51
C GLN A 171 -7.50 1.05 2.30
N TYR A 172 -8.53 0.23 2.50
CA TYR A 172 -9.23 -0.47 1.41
C TYR A 172 -9.77 0.50 0.34
N SER A 173 -10.31 1.63 0.76
CA SER A 173 -10.87 2.65 -0.14
C SER A 173 -9.83 3.31 -1.04
N MET A 174 -8.54 3.20 -0.69
CA MET A 174 -7.41 3.71 -1.45
C MET A 174 -6.83 2.68 -2.43
N MET A 175 -7.24 1.41 -2.31
CA MET A 175 -6.68 0.31 -3.09
C MET A 175 -6.94 0.51 -4.59
N PRO A 176 -5.89 0.62 -5.42
CA PRO A 176 -6.02 0.78 -6.87
C PRO A 176 -6.77 -0.37 -7.55
N SER A 177 -7.25 -0.10 -8.75
CA SER A 177 -7.86 -1.14 -9.58
C SER A 177 -6.81 -2.11 -10.10
N THR A 178 -7.23 -3.34 -10.32
CA THR A 178 -6.42 -4.36 -10.99
C THR A 178 -6.37 -4.10 -12.50
N TYR A 179 -5.31 -4.56 -13.14
CA TYR A 179 -5.17 -4.59 -14.61
C TYR A 179 -5.16 -6.05 -15.11
N PRO A 180 -6.30 -6.58 -15.56
CA PRO A 180 -6.36 -7.92 -16.14
C PRO A 180 -5.64 -7.95 -17.49
N VAL A 181 -4.81 -8.99 -17.71
CA VAL A 181 -4.08 -9.19 -18.97
C VAL A 181 -4.73 -10.32 -19.75
N PRO A 182 -5.34 -10.04 -20.91
CA PRO A 182 -6.03 -11.06 -21.71
C PRO A 182 -5.13 -12.23 -22.10
N VAL A 183 -5.70 -13.44 -22.15
CA VAL A 183 -5.01 -14.67 -22.58
C VAL A 183 -3.86 -15.09 -21.64
N THR A 184 -3.88 -14.64 -20.38
CA THR A 184 -2.93 -15.04 -19.32
C THR A 184 -3.67 -15.55 -18.10
N LEU A 185 -2.95 -16.04 -17.09
CA LEU A 185 -3.52 -16.38 -15.78
C LEU A 185 -4.14 -15.17 -15.06
N ALA A 186 -3.77 -13.96 -15.44
CA ALA A 186 -4.35 -12.72 -14.91
C ALA A 186 -5.58 -12.23 -15.70
N SER A 187 -6.08 -12.98 -16.68
CA SER A 187 -7.21 -12.55 -17.53
C SER A 187 -8.51 -12.28 -16.75
N SER A 188 -8.70 -12.96 -15.61
CA SER A 188 -9.84 -12.79 -14.71
C SER A 188 -9.52 -11.95 -13.45
N PHE A 189 -8.30 -11.43 -13.32
CA PHE A 189 -7.88 -10.69 -12.12
C PHE A 189 -8.62 -9.36 -12.03
N GLY A 190 -9.75 -9.36 -11.37
CA GLY A 190 -10.63 -8.19 -11.20
C GLY A 190 -10.58 -7.63 -9.77
N ASN A 191 -11.26 -6.50 -9.57
CA ASN A 191 -11.28 -5.81 -8.28
C ASN A 191 -11.87 -6.65 -7.13
N ALA A 192 -12.71 -7.65 -7.43
CA ALA A 192 -13.26 -8.56 -6.41
C ALA A 192 -12.24 -9.58 -5.89
N GLN A 193 -11.14 -9.83 -6.61
CA GLN A 193 -10.10 -10.77 -6.21
C GLN A 193 -8.94 -10.12 -5.45
N ARG A 194 -8.99 -8.80 -5.21
CA ARG A 194 -7.97 -8.10 -4.44
C ARG A 194 -7.93 -8.61 -3.00
N VAL A 195 -6.78 -9.09 -2.55
CA VAL A 195 -6.56 -9.62 -1.20
C VAL A 195 -5.71 -8.67 -0.36
N ALA A 196 -4.68 -8.10 -0.96
CA ALA A 196 -3.76 -7.22 -0.27
C ALA A 196 -3.33 -6.06 -1.18
N TRP A 197 -2.83 -5.00 -0.58
CA TRP A 197 -2.15 -3.93 -1.29
C TRP A 197 -1.16 -3.21 -0.41
N LYS A 198 -0.18 -2.60 -1.03
CA LYS A 198 0.85 -1.78 -0.41
C LYS A 198 1.11 -0.57 -1.30
N SER A 199 1.46 0.53 -0.70
CA SER A 199 2.06 1.66 -1.40
C SER A 199 3.21 2.27 -0.63
N SER A 200 4.18 2.78 -1.36
CA SER A 200 5.34 3.50 -0.85
C SER A 200 5.44 4.84 -1.55
N ILE A 201 5.78 5.90 -0.83
CA ILE A 201 5.95 7.25 -1.39
C ILE A 201 7.42 7.65 -1.32
N SER A 202 7.93 8.30 -2.37
CA SER A 202 9.30 8.84 -2.37
C SER A 202 9.47 9.95 -1.33
N ASN A 203 10.68 10.12 -0.79
CA ASN A 203 10.98 11.09 0.27
C ASN A 203 10.67 12.55 -0.11
N ASP A 204 10.68 12.87 -1.40
CA ASP A 204 10.34 14.18 -1.94
C ASP A 204 8.86 14.29 -2.38
N GLY A 205 8.08 13.21 -2.23
CA GLY A 205 6.68 13.14 -2.60
C GLY A 205 6.42 13.16 -4.10
N SER A 206 7.43 12.98 -4.96
CA SER A 206 7.28 13.12 -6.42
C SER A 206 6.67 11.88 -7.08
N TYR A 207 6.68 10.73 -6.42
CA TYR A 207 6.03 9.53 -6.93
C TYR A 207 5.58 8.57 -5.81
N ILE A 208 4.63 7.72 -6.18
CA ILE A 208 4.07 6.69 -5.31
C ILE A 208 4.10 5.38 -6.09
N ALA A 209 4.81 4.37 -5.58
CA ALA A 209 4.68 3.01 -6.05
C ALA A 209 3.53 2.32 -5.31
N PHE A 210 2.80 1.44 -6.00
CA PHE A 210 1.79 0.59 -5.39
C PHE A 210 1.80 -0.81 -5.98
N ALA A 211 1.36 -1.78 -5.20
CA ALA A 211 1.06 -3.12 -5.65
C ALA A 211 -0.25 -3.60 -5.03
N VAL A 212 -1.10 -4.22 -5.85
CA VAL A 212 -2.38 -4.83 -5.46
C VAL A 212 -2.34 -6.29 -5.86
N SER A 213 -2.51 -7.20 -4.93
CA SER A 213 -2.35 -8.63 -5.17
C SER A 213 -3.60 -9.44 -4.82
N GLY A 214 -3.68 -10.61 -5.41
CA GLY A 214 -4.69 -11.62 -5.17
C GLY A 214 -4.22 -12.99 -5.62
N PHE A 215 -5.05 -14.00 -5.46
CA PHE A 215 -4.72 -15.36 -5.88
C PHE A 215 -5.00 -15.56 -7.37
N ALA A 216 -4.07 -16.21 -8.06
CA ALA A 216 -4.18 -16.50 -9.50
C ALA A 216 -5.31 -17.48 -9.87
N ASP A 217 -5.81 -18.25 -8.90
CA ASP A 217 -6.96 -19.15 -9.09
C ASP A 217 -8.32 -18.43 -9.16
N GLY A 218 -8.35 -17.11 -9.02
CA GLY A 218 -9.55 -16.30 -9.17
C GLY A 218 -10.46 -16.24 -7.93
N ARG A 219 -10.04 -16.80 -6.79
CA ARG A 219 -10.85 -16.70 -5.55
C ARG A 219 -11.01 -15.24 -5.12
N LEU A 220 -12.17 -14.95 -4.51
CA LEU A 220 -12.49 -13.60 -4.06
C LEU A 220 -11.63 -13.19 -2.88
N GLY A 221 -11.25 -11.92 -2.85
CA GLY A 221 -10.60 -11.29 -1.72
C GLY A 221 -11.57 -11.03 -0.55
N PRO A 222 -11.07 -10.61 0.61
CA PRO A 222 -11.88 -10.23 1.75
C PRO A 222 -12.74 -9.01 1.43
N SER A 223 -13.89 -8.89 2.10
CA SER A 223 -14.71 -7.67 2.01
C SER A 223 -14.00 -6.47 2.65
N ALA A 224 -14.38 -5.25 2.26
CA ALA A 224 -13.83 -4.03 2.85
C ALA A 224 -13.92 -4.01 4.37
N SER A 225 -15.04 -4.49 4.95
CA SER A 225 -15.23 -4.53 6.39
C SER A 225 -14.25 -5.46 7.12
N VAL A 226 -13.80 -6.53 6.47
CA VAL A 226 -12.78 -7.43 7.03
C VAL A 226 -11.39 -6.82 6.87
N PHE A 227 -11.14 -6.14 5.75
CA PHE A 227 -9.85 -5.52 5.45
C PHE A 227 -9.53 -4.36 6.41
N ASP A 228 -10.52 -3.49 6.69
CA ASP A 228 -10.34 -2.29 7.52
C ASP A 228 -10.33 -2.59 9.04
N LEU A 229 -10.63 -3.81 9.47
CA LEU A 229 -10.66 -4.19 10.90
C LEU A 229 -9.28 -4.30 11.55
N GLY A 230 -8.25 -3.64 11.08
CA GLY A 230 -6.96 -3.41 11.76
C GLY A 230 -6.24 -4.61 12.41
N ASN A 231 -6.98 -5.60 12.88
CA ASN A 231 -6.50 -6.87 13.42
C ASN A 231 -6.20 -7.92 12.33
N ALA A 232 -6.52 -7.60 11.09
CA ALA A 232 -6.16 -8.42 9.94
C ALA A 232 -4.64 -8.42 9.68
N SER A 233 -3.89 -7.47 10.26
CA SER A 233 -2.47 -7.29 9.96
C SER A 233 -1.59 -8.45 10.41
N GLU A 234 -1.87 -9.09 11.53
CA GLU A 234 -1.04 -10.21 11.99
C GLU A 234 -1.36 -11.52 11.26
N LEU A 235 -2.64 -11.80 10.98
CA LEU A 235 -3.05 -12.97 10.22
C LEU A 235 -2.80 -12.83 8.71
N GLN A 236 -2.78 -11.59 8.20
CA GLN A 236 -2.52 -11.29 6.79
C GLN A 236 -1.03 -11.10 6.47
N SER A 237 -0.21 -10.67 7.42
CA SER A 237 1.22 -10.41 7.19
C SER A 237 2.02 -11.62 6.69
N SER A 238 1.53 -12.84 6.89
CA SER A 238 2.17 -14.07 6.42
C SER A 238 1.51 -14.68 5.18
N SER A 239 0.44 -14.08 4.65
CA SER A 239 -0.20 -14.63 3.45
C SER A 239 0.60 -14.28 2.19
N PRO A 240 0.72 -15.20 1.20
CA PRO A 240 1.48 -14.94 -0.02
C PRO A 240 1.08 -13.67 -0.75
N PRO A 241 -0.21 -13.29 -0.91
CA PRO A 241 -0.55 -12.03 -1.56
C PRO A 241 -0.02 -10.79 -0.82
N VAL A 242 0.02 -10.78 0.52
CA VAL A 242 0.57 -9.66 1.29
C VAL A 242 2.06 -9.51 1.03
N GLN A 243 2.81 -10.62 1.09
CA GLN A 243 4.24 -10.62 0.80
C GLN A 243 4.54 -10.13 -0.61
N VAL A 244 3.79 -10.62 -1.61
CA VAL A 244 3.94 -10.20 -3.01
C VAL A 244 3.65 -8.69 -3.18
N ALA A 245 2.62 -8.15 -2.52
CA ALA A 245 2.33 -6.73 -2.59
C ALA A 245 3.44 -5.87 -1.95
N ASP A 246 3.94 -6.29 -0.79
CA ASP A 246 5.04 -5.60 -0.11
C ASP A 246 6.31 -5.63 -0.97
N ASP A 247 6.73 -6.80 -1.44
CA ASP A 247 7.95 -6.98 -2.24
C ASP A 247 7.92 -6.19 -3.55
N LEU A 248 6.82 -6.26 -4.29
CA LEU A 248 6.70 -5.59 -5.58
C LEU A 248 6.63 -4.06 -5.43
N SER A 249 5.88 -3.54 -4.44
CA SER A 249 5.85 -2.10 -4.17
C SER A 249 7.25 -1.56 -3.85
N ASP A 250 7.99 -2.25 -2.99
CA ASP A 250 9.32 -1.83 -2.55
C ASP A 250 10.37 -2.00 -3.67
N SER A 251 10.26 -3.06 -4.48
CA SER A 251 11.15 -3.28 -5.64
C SER A 251 11.00 -2.19 -6.69
N ILE A 252 9.75 -1.82 -7.03
CA ILE A 252 9.49 -0.75 -8.00
C ILE A 252 9.96 0.60 -7.47
N MET A 253 9.74 0.90 -6.19
CA MET A 253 10.22 2.13 -5.56
C MET A 253 11.75 2.21 -5.66
N THR A 254 12.45 1.16 -5.23
CA THR A 254 13.92 1.08 -5.24
C THR A 254 14.48 1.16 -6.66
N GLY A 255 13.86 0.44 -7.61
CA GLY A 255 14.27 0.46 -9.02
C GLY A 255 14.14 1.85 -9.63
N PHE A 256 13.04 2.55 -9.38
CA PHE A 256 12.84 3.91 -9.88
C PHE A 256 13.76 4.93 -9.21
N ASP A 257 14.03 4.81 -7.91
CA ASP A 257 15.03 5.62 -7.20
C ASP A 257 16.42 5.46 -7.82
N THR A 258 16.80 4.23 -8.17
CA THR A 258 18.08 3.93 -8.83
C THR A 258 18.16 4.57 -10.20
N LEU A 259 17.11 4.45 -11.02
CA LEU A 259 17.02 5.10 -12.33
C LEU A 259 17.13 6.62 -12.23
N SER A 260 16.41 7.22 -11.28
CA SER A 260 16.41 8.68 -11.10
C SER A 260 17.75 9.20 -10.60
N SER A 261 18.44 8.46 -9.74
CA SER A 261 19.78 8.81 -9.24
C SER A 261 20.86 8.64 -10.31
N GLY A 262 20.78 7.59 -11.14
CA GLY A 262 21.73 7.31 -12.21
C GLY A 262 21.71 8.35 -13.34
N ASN A 263 20.52 8.86 -13.69
CA ASN A 263 20.40 9.93 -14.70
C ASN A 263 20.88 11.30 -14.22
N GLY A 264 20.91 11.51 -12.88
CA GLY A 264 21.47 12.75 -12.29
C GLY A 264 23.01 12.81 -12.36
N ALA A 265 23.70 11.68 -12.53
CA ALA A 265 25.15 11.61 -12.59
C ALA A 265 25.72 11.82 -14.01
N GLN A 266 24.87 11.86 -15.06
CA GLN A 266 25.30 11.99 -16.46
C GLN A 266 24.98 13.38 -17.08
N SER A 267 24.40 14.31 -16.33
CA SER A 267 24.11 15.68 -16.72
C SER A 267 25.07 16.68 -16.05
#